data_6baed675d8bf2833046fb92d531b6a2e
#
_entry.id   6baed675d8bf2833046fb92d531b6a2e
#
_cell.length_a   1.000
_cell.length_b   1.000
_cell.length_c   1.000
_cell.angle_alpha   90.00
_cell.angle_beta   90.00
_cell.angle_gamma   90.00
#
_symmetry.space_group_name_H-M   'P 1'
#
loop_
_entity.id
_entity.type
_entity.pdbx_description
1 polymer ?
#
loop_
_entity_poly.entity_id
_entity_poly.type
_entity_poly.pdbx_seq_one_letter_code
_entity_poly.pdbx_strand_id
1 'polypeptide(L)' 'MKYGARNQLSAVVRNIKRGQIMSQVELEIPVKSKMGSIMTKDSLDDLGIKEGDQVKLLIKAINVLVVKED' A
#
# COMPACT_ATOMS: atom_id res chain seq x y z
N MET A 1 -1.65 -15.52 -10.90
CA MET A 1 -1.67 -14.32 -11.75
C MET A 1 -0.40 -13.51 -11.49
N LYS A 2 0.23 -12.97 -12.53
CA LYS A 2 1.47 -12.21 -12.39
C LYS A 2 1.21 -10.73 -12.69
N TYR A 3 1.74 -9.87 -11.86
CA TYR A 3 1.63 -8.43 -12.00
C TYR A 3 3.00 -7.80 -12.05
N GLY A 4 3.12 -6.67 -12.75
CA GLY A 4 4.35 -5.89 -12.74
C GLY A 4 4.55 -5.04 -11.50
N ALA A 5 3.60 -5.04 -10.58
CA ALA A 5 3.68 -4.23 -9.36
C ALA A 5 4.62 -4.86 -8.33
N ARG A 6 5.51 -4.05 -7.75
CA ARG A 6 6.43 -4.52 -6.72
C ARG A 6 5.75 -4.75 -5.39
N ASN A 7 4.71 -3.97 -5.09
CA ASN A 7 4.00 -4.06 -3.83
C ASN A 7 2.73 -4.86 -4.01
N GLN A 8 2.73 -6.07 -3.45
CA GLN A 8 1.58 -6.95 -3.47
C GLN A 8 1.34 -7.42 -2.05
N LEU A 9 0.22 -6.98 -1.47
CA LEU A 9 -0.13 -7.31 -0.11
C LEU A 9 -1.42 -8.10 -0.10
N SER A 10 -1.45 -9.18 0.66
CA SER A 10 -2.69 -9.89 0.92
C SER A 10 -3.46 -9.14 2.00
N ALA A 11 -4.76 -9.03 1.84
CA ALA A 11 -5.61 -8.32 2.78
C ALA A 11 -6.97 -8.98 2.84
N VAL A 12 -7.72 -8.68 3.89
CA VAL A 12 -9.09 -9.14 4.07
C VAL A 12 -10.02 -7.95 3.96
N VAL A 13 -11.07 -8.09 3.15
CA VAL A 13 -12.10 -7.06 3.05
C VAL A 13 -12.93 -7.10 4.33
N ARG A 14 -12.96 -5.98 5.06
CA ARG A 14 -13.70 -5.89 6.32
C ARG A 14 -15.01 -5.14 6.17
N ASN A 15 -15.07 -4.17 5.28
CA ASN A 15 -16.29 -3.40 5.07
C ASN A 15 -16.31 -2.80 3.68
N ILE A 16 -17.50 -2.67 3.13
CA ILE A 16 -17.70 -2.01 1.84
C ILE A 16 -18.78 -0.94 2.04
N LYS A 17 -18.42 0.29 1.73
CA LYS A 17 -19.36 1.42 1.74
C LYS A 17 -19.69 1.79 0.31
N ARG A 18 -20.93 1.52 -0.10
CA ARG A 18 -21.38 1.79 -1.47
C ARG A 18 -22.04 3.17 -1.54
N GLY A 19 -21.50 4.01 -2.40
CA GLY A 19 -22.16 5.26 -2.79
C GLY A 19 -22.84 5.10 -4.14
N GLN A 20 -23.44 6.17 -4.62
CA GLN A 20 -24.09 6.14 -5.93
C GLN A 20 -23.10 6.09 -7.08
N ILE A 21 -21.95 6.73 -6.93
CA ILE A 21 -20.91 6.80 -7.96
C ILE A 21 -19.62 6.16 -7.44
N MET A 22 -19.23 6.48 -6.21
CA MET A 22 -17.99 6.00 -5.62
C MET A 22 -18.26 5.05 -4.48
N SER A 23 -17.39 4.07 -4.31
CA SER A 23 -17.46 3.12 -3.20
C SER A 23 -16.12 3.10 -2.49
N GLN A 24 -16.15 2.76 -1.20
CA GLN A 24 -14.95 2.61 -0.38
C GLN A 24 -14.89 1.18 0.14
N VAL A 25 -13.71 0.57 0.03
CA VAL A 25 -13.45 -0.76 0.57
C VAL A 25 -12.45 -0.60 1.72
N GLU A 26 -12.81 -1.07 2.89
CA GLU A 26 -11.92 -1.09 4.05
C GLU A 26 -11.24 -2.45 4.12
N LEU A 27 -9.92 -2.43 4.19
CA LEU A 27 -9.07 -3.61 4.14
C LEU A 27 -8.25 -3.72 5.41
N GLU A 28 -8.09 -4.96 5.88
CA GLU A 28 -7.17 -5.25 6.98
C GLU A 28 -5.94 -5.95 6.44
N ILE A 29 -4.78 -5.43 6.76
CA ILE A 29 -3.48 -5.91 6.28
C ILE A 29 -2.74 -6.57 7.44
N PRO A 30 -2.15 -7.77 7.24
CA PRO A 30 -1.38 -8.43 8.30
C PRO A 30 -0.21 -7.57 8.80
N VAL A 31 0.09 -7.69 10.09
CA VAL A 31 1.11 -6.87 10.76
C VAL A 31 2.50 -7.04 10.14
N LYS A 32 2.83 -8.22 9.63
CA LYS A 32 4.16 -8.51 9.07
C LYS A 32 4.26 -8.26 7.56
N SER A 33 3.36 -7.48 7.01
CA SER A 33 3.39 -7.13 5.59
C SER A 33 4.61 -6.27 5.27
N LYS A 34 5.14 -6.44 4.07
CA LYS A 34 6.31 -5.70 3.60
C LYS A 34 5.98 -4.91 2.35
N MET A 35 6.58 -3.75 2.23
CA MET A 35 6.38 -2.87 1.09
C MET A 35 7.70 -2.22 0.70
N GLY A 36 7.91 -2.03 -0.58
CA GLY A 36 9.09 -1.35 -1.08
C GLY A 36 8.73 0.00 -1.68
N SER A 37 9.65 0.92 -1.57
CA SER A 37 9.58 2.22 -2.23
C SER A 37 10.87 2.44 -3.00
N ILE A 38 10.77 3.02 -4.18
CA ILE A 38 11.94 3.34 -5.00
C ILE A 38 12.05 4.85 -5.06
N MET A 39 13.24 5.34 -4.78
CA MET A 39 13.54 6.77 -4.82
C MET A 39 14.97 7.00 -5.30
N THR A 40 15.28 8.22 -5.67
CA THR A 40 16.65 8.57 -6.06
C THR A 40 17.54 8.59 -4.82
N LYS A 41 18.84 8.45 -5.06
CA LYS A 41 19.82 8.53 -3.98
C LYS A 41 19.76 9.87 -3.26
N ASP A 42 19.59 10.95 -4.01
CA ASP A 42 19.51 12.29 -3.44
C ASP A 42 18.28 12.44 -2.53
N SER A 43 17.14 11.89 -2.95
CA SER A 43 15.93 11.89 -2.11
C SER A 43 16.13 11.10 -0.83
N LEU A 44 16.81 9.97 -0.91
CA LEU A 44 17.12 9.16 0.26
C LEU A 44 18.00 9.93 1.25
N ASP A 45 19.03 10.58 0.73
CA ASP A 45 19.95 11.37 1.56
C ASP A 45 19.22 12.54 2.22
N ASP A 46 18.35 13.22 1.49
CA ASP A 46 17.56 14.33 2.02
C ASP A 46 16.61 13.90 3.13
N LEU A 47 16.05 12.70 3.04
CA LEU A 47 15.17 12.18 4.10
C LEU A 47 15.94 11.84 5.36
N GLY A 48 17.23 11.51 5.25
CA GLY A 48 18.05 11.18 6.40
C GLY A 48 17.64 9.92 7.13
N ILE A 49 16.98 9.00 6.45
CA ILE A 49 16.50 7.74 7.06
C ILE A 49 17.58 6.67 7.01
N LYS A 50 17.52 5.76 7.96
CA LYS A 50 18.41 4.60 8.03
C LYS A 50 17.64 3.39 8.55
N GLU A 51 18.24 2.23 8.42
CA GLU A 51 17.61 0.99 8.85
C GLU A 51 17.26 1.07 10.35
N GLY A 52 16.05 0.61 10.65
CA GLY A 52 15.51 0.63 12.01
C GLY A 52 14.67 1.87 12.34
N ASP A 53 14.73 2.89 11.51
CA ASP A 53 13.94 4.11 11.74
C ASP A 53 12.44 3.81 11.55
N GLN A 54 11.63 4.49 12.34
CA GLN A 54 10.18 4.47 12.15
C GLN A 54 9.80 5.59 11.20
N VAL A 55 9.02 5.27 10.18
CA VAL A 55 8.56 6.21 9.18
C VAL A 55 7.07 6.05 8.96
N LYS A 56 6.47 7.02 8.31
CA LYS A 56 5.08 6.95 7.88
C LYS A 56 5.03 6.80 6.37
N LEU A 57 4.19 5.90 5.88
CA LEU A 57 3.92 5.76 4.47
C LEU A 57 2.59 6.43 4.15
N LEU A 58 2.60 7.32 3.17
CA LEU A 58 1.39 8.00 2.73
C LEU A 58 0.99 7.43 1.37
N ILE A 59 -0.17 6.80 1.33
CA ILE A 59 -0.69 6.17 0.12
C ILE A 59 -2.11 6.70 -0.09
N LYS A 60 -2.34 7.32 -1.22
CA LYS A 60 -3.69 7.80 -1.54
C LYS A 60 -4.60 6.60 -1.81
N ALA A 61 -5.79 6.64 -1.24
CA ALA A 61 -6.76 5.55 -1.38
C ALA A 61 -7.09 5.26 -2.85
N ILE A 62 -7.14 6.27 -3.68
CA ILE A 62 -7.43 6.10 -5.12
C ILE A 62 -6.32 5.37 -5.87
N ASN A 63 -5.14 5.22 -5.27
CA ASN A 63 -4.01 4.52 -5.88
C ASN A 63 -3.90 3.07 -5.43
N VAL A 64 -4.80 2.61 -4.58
CA VAL A 64 -4.81 1.22 -4.13
C VAL A 64 -5.69 0.40 -5.06
N LEU A 65 -5.07 -0.50 -5.82
CA LEU A 65 -5.78 -1.38 -6.75
C LEU A 65 -6.11 -2.69 -6.04
N VAL A 66 -7.39 -3.01 -5.95
CA VAL A 66 -7.86 -4.24 -5.33
C VAL A 66 -8.06 -5.29 -6.42
N VAL A 67 -7.44 -6.46 -6.21
CA VAL A 67 -7.57 -7.60 -7.13
C VAL A 67 -8.11 -8.78 -6.33
N LYS A 68 -9.16 -9.40 -6.84
CA LYS A 68 -9.72 -10.59 -6.22
C LYS A 68 -8.93 -11.82 -6.68
N GLU A 69 -8.43 -12.57 -5.72
CA GLU A 69 -7.77 -13.85 -5.98
C GLU A 69 -8.79 -14.99 -5.87
N ASP A 70 -8.77 -15.88 -6.84
CA ASP A 70 -9.66 -17.03 -6.85
C ASP A 70 -8.99 -18.27 -6.26
#